data_006ad97baa8698c578bd7988dfc700b2
#
_entry.id   006ad97baa8698c578bd7988dfc700b2
#
_cell.length_a   1.000
_cell.length_b   1.000
_cell.length_c   1.000
_cell.angle_alpha   90.00
_cell.angle_beta   90.00
_cell.angle_gamma   90.00
#
_symmetry.space_group_name_H-M   'P 1'
#
loop_
_entity.id
_entity.type
_entity.pdbx_description
1 polymer ?
#
loop_
_entity_poly.entity_id
_entity_poly.type
_entity_poly.pdbx_seq_one_letter_code
_entity_poly.pdbx_strand_id
1 'polypeptide(L)'
;MWQKMLQVGNGGGNLHLLNRLNLSVHSSSGALNSQFTADKTIDNSYNTAWQNSGRGSEHWIIYKVDNPMKLSTILICPATAAPKDMTSKYKIYVSDTTTFGDPIASGDFIVNNAWNAQNPSKTFGFQLNGVDCNYIKVGVITTDSHADLATYTSGIGEFNAYGYTD
;
A
#
# COMPACT_ATOMS: atom_id res chain seq x y z
N MET A 1 0.31 -4.97 -19.91
CA MET A 1 1.41 -5.94 -19.76
C MET A 1 2.69 -5.19 -19.39
N TRP A 2 2.97 -4.99 -18.08
CA TRP A 2 4.17 -4.30 -17.57
C TRP A 2 4.91 -5.24 -16.63
N GLN A 3 5.62 -6.21 -17.21
CA GLN A 3 6.71 -6.87 -16.51
C GLN A 3 8.00 -6.12 -16.84
N LYS A 4 8.22 -4.96 -16.19
CA LYS A 4 9.58 -4.44 -16.10
C LYS A 4 10.26 -5.16 -14.96
N MET A 5 11.25 -6.00 -15.28
CA MET A 5 12.18 -6.55 -14.31
C MET A 5 12.89 -5.41 -13.60
N LEU A 6 12.53 -5.16 -12.34
CA LEU A 6 13.32 -4.32 -11.45
C LEU A 6 14.49 -5.19 -10.96
N GLN A 7 15.72 -4.79 -11.26
CA GLN A 7 16.93 -5.39 -10.68
C GLN A 7 17.34 -4.54 -9.48
N VAL A 8 17.50 -5.15 -8.32
CA VAL A 8 18.08 -4.50 -7.15
C VAL A 8 19.46 -5.07 -6.93
N GLY A 9 20.48 -4.23 -7.04
CA GLY A 9 21.86 -4.56 -6.70
C GLY A 9 22.19 -4.05 -5.30
N ASN A 10 22.53 -4.94 -4.38
CA ASN A 10 23.29 -4.56 -3.19
C ASN A 10 24.76 -4.47 -3.57
N GLY A 11 25.46 -3.44 -3.14
CA GLY A 11 26.85 -3.17 -3.50
C GLY A 11 27.78 -4.38 -3.30
N GLY A 12 28.06 -5.12 -4.38
CA GLY A 12 28.89 -6.32 -4.41
C GLY A 12 28.14 -7.65 -4.44
N GLY A 13 26.81 -7.68 -4.51
CA GLY A 13 25.97 -8.88 -4.46
C GLY A 13 25.30 -9.27 -5.76
N ASN A 14 24.78 -10.47 -5.81
CA ASN A 14 24.05 -11.03 -6.94
C ASN A 14 22.82 -10.18 -7.30
N LEU A 15 22.58 -10.00 -8.58
CA LEU A 15 21.35 -9.42 -9.11
C LEU A 15 20.22 -10.44 -8.92
N HIS A 16 19.22 -10.10 -8.11
CA HIS A 16 18.04 -10.91 -7.93
C HIS A 16 16.91 -10.44 -8.84
N LEU A 17 16.24 -11.40 -9.48
CA LEU A 17 15.00 -11.12 -10.21
C LEU A 17 13.89 -10.91 -9.19
N LEU A 18 13.21 -9.77 -9.24
CA LEU A 18 12.06 -9.51 -8.39
C LEU A 18 10.81 -10.14 -8.98
N ASN A 19 10.15 -10.95 -8.17
CA ASN A 19 8.84 -11.53 -8.47
C ASN A 19 7.76 -10.78 -7.69
N ARG A 20 6.60 -10.59 -8.31
CA ARG A 20 5.43 -10.10 -7.60
C ARG A 20 5.01 -11.14 -6.57
N LEU A 21 4.78 -10.71 -5.33
CA LEU A 21 4.27 -11.57 -4.27
C LEU A 21 2.79 -11.88 -4.50
N ASN A 22 2.40 -13.12 -4.23
CA ASN A 22 1.00 -13.47 -4.11
C ASN A 22 0.51 -13.03 -2.74
N LEU A 23 -0.49 -12.17 -2.76
CA LEU A 23 -1.07 -11.57 -1.56
C LEU A 23 -2.53 -11.94 -1.44
N SER A 24 -2.95 -12.22 -0.21
CA SER A 24 -4.35 -12.28 0.18
C SER A 24 -4.63 -11.27 1.29
N VAL A 25 -5.84 -10.74 1.34
CA VAL A 25 -6.25 -9.87 2.46
C VAL A 25 -6.49 -10.73 3.68
N HIS A 26 -5.70 -10.50 4.75
CA HIS A 26 -5.93 -11.16 6.03
C HIS A 26 -7.00 -10.45 6.85
N SER A 27 -6.90 -9.12 6.98
CA SER A 27 -7.86 -8.29 7.71
C SER A 27 -7.69 -6.81 7.37
N SER A 28 -8.66 -6.00 7.76
CA SER A 28 -8.61 -4.54 7.64
C SER A 28 -9.31 -3.87 8.81
N SER A 29 -9.07 -2.57 8.99
CA SER A 29 -9.77 -1.76 10.00
C SER A 29 -11.24 -1.49 9.67
N GLY A 30 -11.74 -2.04 8.57
CA GLY A 30 -13.10 -1.88 8.08
C GLY A 30 -13.14 -1.40 6.62
N ALA A 31 -14.33 -1.08 6.16
CA ALA A 31 -14.58 -0.50 4.84
C ALA A 31 -15.70 0.54 4.94
N LEU A 32 -15.66 1.55 4.05
CA LEU A 32 -16.71 2.57 3.97
C LEU A 32 -18.07 1.96 3.67
N ASN A 33 -18.11 1.00 2.76
CA ASN A 33 -19.27 0.17 2.41
C ASN A 33 -18.80 -1.04 1.58
N SER A 34 -19.75 -1.85 1.10
CA SER A 34 -19.47 -3.08 0.34
C SER A 34 -18.79 -2.87 -1.03
N GLN A 35 -18.73 -1.65 -1.53
CA GLN A 35 -18.04 -1.34 -2.80
C GLN A 35 -16.54 -1.06 -2.60
N PHE A 36 -16.13 -0.68 -1.38
CA PHE A 36 -14.77 -0.23 -1.05
C PHE A 36 -14.06 -1.19 -0.09
N THR A 37 -14.15 -2.47 -0.36
CA THR A 37 -13.56 -3.53 0.46
C THR A 37 -12.05 -3.71 0.21
N ALA A 38 -11.33 -4.29 1.16
CA ALA A 38 -9.86 -4.37 1.12
C ALA A 38 -9.31 -5.21 -0.05
N ASP A 39 -10.06 -6.18 -0.55
CA ASP A 39 -9.71 -6.99 -1.73
C ASP A 39 -9.56 -6.15 -3.01
N LYS A 40 -10.18 -4.97 -3.06
CA LYS A 40 -10.06 -4.03 -4.18
C LYS A 40 -8.65 -3.45 -4.34
N THR A 41 -7.80 -3.62 -3.35
CA THR A 41 -6.42 -3.12 -3.42
C THR A 41 -5.45 -4.08 -4.12
N ILE A 42 -5.86 -5.31 -4.39
CA ILE A 42 -5.04 -6.35 -5.03
C ILE A 42 -5.74 -7.00 -6.24
N ASP A 43 -6.81 -6.40 -6.75
CA ASP A 43 -7.61 -6.91 -7.87
C ASP A 43 -7.04 -6.53 -9.26
N ASN A 44 -5.90 -5.83 -9.31
CA ASN A 44 -5.24 -5.30 -10.50
C ASN A 44 -6.08 -4.26 -11.27
N SER A 45 -6.95 -3.55 -10.57
CA SER A 45 -7.81 -2.53 -11.15
C SER A 45 -7.58 -1.16 -10.48
N TYR A 46 -7.12 -0.20 -11.25
CA TYR A 46 -7.03 1.20 -10.78
C TYR A 46 -8.39 1.92 -10.74
N ASN A 47 -9.48 1.24 -11.16
CA ASN A 47 -10.84 1.79 -11.13
C ASN A 47 -11.58 1.42 -9.81
N THR A 48 -10.99 0.59 -9.00
CA THR A 48 -11.50 0.15 -7.71
C THR A 48 -10.60 0.62 -6.59
N ALA A 49 -11.10 0.66 -5.35
CA ALA A 49 -10.31 1.05 -4.20
C ALA A 49 -10.91 0.49 -2.91
N TRP A 50 -10.06 0.28 -1.93
CA TRP A 50 -10.49 0.24 -0.54
C TRP A 50 -10.57 1.66 0.01
N GLN A 51 -11.62 1.94 0.77
CA GLN A 51 -11.77 3.18 1.51
C GLN A 51 -12.35 2.92 2.89
N ASN A 52 -11.94 3.71 3.87
CA ASN A 52 -12.52 3.70 5.21
C ASN A 52 -12.78 5.13 5.67
N SER A 53 -13.82 5.31 6.50
CA SER A 53 -14.22 6.62 7.02
C SER A 53 -13.50 6.94 8.32
N GLY A 54 -13.06 8.17 8.47
CA GLY A 54 -12.47 8.69 9.70
C GLY A 54 -11.30 9.62 9.42
N ARG A 55 -11.23 10.67 10.23
CA ARG A 55 -10.23 11.71 10.14
C ARG A 55 -9.18 11.54 11.23
N GLY A 56 -7.91 11.70 10.87
CA GLY A 56 -6.80 11.69 11.83
C GLY A 56 -6.47 10.33 12.44
N SER A 57 -7.27 9.30 12.18
CA SER A 57 -7.01 7.93 12.63
C SER A 57 -6.27 7.15 11.56
N GLU A 58 -5.41 6.25 11.98
CA GLU A 58 -4.78 5.28 11.09
C GLU A 58 -5.81 4.20 10.74
N HIS A 59 -6.12 4.10 9.46
CA HIS A 59 -6.84 2.97 8.89
C HIS A 59 -5.84 2.03 8.23
N TRP A 60 -6.10 0.73 8.27
CA TRP A 60 -5.09 -0.24 7.86
C TRP A 60 -5.68 -1.46 7.16
N ILE A 61 -4.83 -2.07 6.33
CA ILE A 61 -5.03 -3.42 5.77
C ILE A 61 -3.83 -4.27 6.16
N ILE A 62 -4.08 -5.51 6.52
CA ILE A 62 -3.06 -6.55 6.69
C ILE A 62 -3.18 -7.51 5.52
N TYR A 63 -2.09 -7.66 4.77
CA TYR A 63 -1.94 -8.66 3.73
C TYR A 63 -1.14 -9.83 4.28
N LYS A 64 -1.56 -11.05 3.91
CA LYS A 64 -0.77 -12.27 4.08
C LYS A 64 0.00 -12.51 2.80
N VAL A 65 1.25 -12.89 2.93
CA VAL A 65 2.12 -13.33 1.84
C VAL A 65 1.96 -14.84 1.69
N ASP A 66 1.35 -15.31 0.60
CA ASP A 66 1.04 -16.73 0.43
C ASP A 66 2.27 -17.57 0.11
N ASN A 67 3.25 -16.98 -0.58
CA ASN A 67 4.57 -17.59 -0.83
C ASN A 67 5.65 -16.67 -0.26
N PRO A 68 6.10 -16.89 0.98
CA PRO A 68 7.10 -16.04 1.63
C PRO A 68 8.37 -15.89 0.80
N MET A 69 8.78 -14.65 0.62
CA MET A 69 10.00 -14.25 -0.07
C MET A 69 10.62 -13.09 0.70
N LYS A 70 11.86 -12.77 0.41
CA LYS A 70 12.46 -11.53 0.92
C LYS A 70 11.81 -10.34 0.23
N LEU A 71 11.04 -9.58 0.98
CA LEU A 71 10.34 -8.38 0.50
C LEU A 71 11.37 -7.30 0.15
N SER A 72 11.33 -6.84 -1.07
CA SER A 72 12.28 -5.84 -1.59
C SER A 72 11.61 -4.52 -1.96
N THR A 73 10.45 -4.56 -2.56
CA THR A 73 9.77 -3.35 -3.05
C THR A 73 8.28 -3.41 -2.78
N ILE A 74 7.72 -2.31 -2.33
CA ILE A 74 6.28 -2.09 -2.19
C ILE A 74 5.86 -0.96 -3.11
N LEU A 75 4.74 -1.13 -3.80
CA LEU A 75 4.09 -0.10 -4.61
C LEU A 75 2.69 0.17 -4.05
N ILE A 76 2.40 1.43 -3.74
CA ILE A 76 1.09 1.87 -3.24
C ILE A 76 0.55 2.94 -4.15
N CYS A 77 -0.65 2.71 -4.70
CA CYS A 77 -1.45 3.71 -5.36
C CYS A 77 -2.55 4.17 -4.38
N PRO A 78 -2.49 5.39 -3.84
CA PRO A 78 -3.54 5.87 -2.95
C PRO A 78 -4.89 5.97 -3.66
N ALA A 79 -5.97 5.71 -2.95
CA ALA A 79 -7.31 5.97 -3.47
C ALA A 79 -7.57 7.47 -3.50
N THR A 80 -8.12 7.94 -4.61
CA THR A 80 -8.45 9.35 -4.82
C THR A 80 -9.78 9.47 -5.55
N ALA A 81 -10.87 9.13 -4.91
CA ALA A 81 -12.21 9.30 -5.50
C ALA A 81 -12.57 10.79 -5.72
N ALA A 82 -11.99 11.68 -4.92
CA ALA A 82 -12.04 13.13 -5.10
C ALA A 82 -10.80 13.75 -4.41
N PRO A 83 -10.39 14.98 -4.78
CA PRO A 83 -9.26 15.66 -4.12
C PRO A 83 -9.37 15.74 -2.60
N LYS A 84 -10.57 15.65 -2.09
CA LYS A 84 -10.93 15.73 -0.67
C LYS A 84 -10.78 14.41 0.11
N ASP A 85 -10.69 13.27 -0.59
CA ASP A 85 -10.67 11.95 0.03
C ASP A 85 -9.25 11.36 0.07
N MET A 86 -8.24 12.23 0.10
CA MET A 86 -6.87 11.83 -0.15
C MET A 86 -6.16 11.35 1.10
N THR A 87 -5.72 10.12 1.07
CA THR A 87 -4.69 9.62 1.98
C THR A 87 -3.46 10.49 1.90
N SER A 88 -3.03 11.06 3.01
CA SER A 88 -1.91 11.99 3.08
C SER A 88 -0.66 11.39 3.71
N LYS A 89 -0.80 10.38 4.54
CA LYS A 89 0.32 9.68 5.20
C LYS A 89 0.18 8.18 5.10
N TYR A 90 1.32 7.51 5.13
CA TYR A 90 1.40 6.06 5.17
C TYR A 90 2.35 5.57 6.26
N LYS A 91 2.12 4.33 6.70
CA LYS A 91 3.04 3.54 7.50
C LYS A 91 3.05 2.11 6.98
N ILE A 92 4.23 1.52 6.88
CA ILE A 92 4.42 0.14 6.42
C ILE A 92 5.04 -0.65 7.56
N TYR A 93 4.44 -1.78 7.83
CA TYR A 93 4.90 -2.73 8.85
C TYR A 93 5.07 -4.11 8.21
N VAL A 94 6.03 -4.87 8.68
CA VAL A 94 6.22 -6.26 8.29
C VAL A 94 6.36 -7.13 9.55
N SER A 95 5.91 -8.37 9.46
CA SER A 95 6.01 -9.33 10.56
C SER A 95 5.83 -10.76 10.06
N ASP A 96 6.37 -11.72 10.80
CA ASP A 96 6.08 -13.14 10.59
C ASP A 96 4.76 -13.59 11.21
N THR A 97 4.16 -12.73 12.02
CA THR A 97 2.87 -12.96 12.70
C THR A 97 1.93 -11.78 12.45
N THR A 98 0.72 -11.84 12.96
CA THR A 98 -0.24 -10.73 12.91
C THR A 98 -0.01 -9.64 13.96
N THR A 99 1.05 -9.78 14.78
CA THR A 99 1.51 -8.76 15.73
C THR A 99 2.64 -7.96 15.10
N PHE A 100 2.50 -6.65 15.08
CA PHE A 100 3.45 -5.74 14.43
C PHE A 100 4.15 -4.88 15.49
N GLY A 101 5.45 -4.67 15.29
CA GLY A 101 6.25 -3.68 16.02
C GLY A 101 6.14 -2.28 15.41
N ASP A 102 7.23 -1.54 15.44
CA ASP A 102 7.32 -0.24 14.80
C ASP A 102 7.24 -0.33 13.27
N PRO A 103 6.75 0.71 12.58
CA PRO A 103 6.74 0.74 11.13
C PRO A 103 8.18 0.73 10.58
N ILE A 104 8.42 -0.09 9.55
CA ILE A 104 9.71 -0.12 8.84
C ILE A 104 9.87 1.05 7.87
N ALA A 105 8.77 1.67 7.47
CA ALA A 105 8.74 2.88 6.66
C ALA A 105 7.49 3.70 6.99
N SER A 106 7.65 5.03 6.94
CA SER A 106 6.54 5.97 7.10
C SER A 106 6.86 7.27 6.38
N GLY A 107 5.84 8.01 5.98
CA GLY A 107 6.02 9.30 5.34
C GLY A 107 4.70 9.90 4.86
N ASP A 108 4.85 10.94 4.06
CA ASP A 108 3.74 11.65 3.44
C ASP A 108 3.61 11.25 1.98
N PHE A 109 2.37 11.08 1.51
CA PHE A 109 2.10 11.10 0.09
C PHE A 109 2.10 12.56 -0.36
N ILE A 110 2.94 12.89 -1.33
CA ILE A 110 2.94 14.23 -1.94
C ILE A 110 1.75 14.29 -2.89
N VAL A 111 0.70 14.92 -2.43
CA VAL A 111 -0.55 15.03 -3.16
C VAL A 111 -0.69 16.47 -3.65
N ASN A 112 -0.82 16.64 -4.95
CA ASN A 112 -1.22 17.91 -5.55
C ASN A 112 -2.65 17.82 -6.09
N ASN A 113 -3.30 18.96 -6.26
CA ASN A 113 -4.70 19.07 -6.70
C ASN A 113 -5.01 18.44 -8.09
N ALA A 114 -4.03 17.87 -8.76
CA ALA A 114 -4.18 17.19 -10.05
C ALA A 114 -4.42 15.67 -9.92
N TRP A 115 -4.62 15.16 -8.71
CA TRP A 115 -4.87 13.75 -8.49
C TRP A 115 -6.28 13.34 -8.89
N ASN A 116 -6.36 12.32 -9.71
CA ASN A 116 -7.57 11.53 -9.87
C ASN A 116 -7.25 10.04 -9.66
N ALA A 117 -8.20 9.29 -9.14
CA ALA A 117 -8.06 7.90 -8.72
C ALA A 117 -7.57 6.95 -9.83
N GLN A 118 -7.74 7.34 -11.06
CA GLN A 118 -7.54 6.49 -12.23
C GLN A 118 -6.14 6.60 -12.84
N ASN A 119 -5.20 7.30 -12.18
CA ASN A 119 -3.89 7.53 -12.76
C ASN A 119 -2.81 6.64 -12.13
N PRO A 120 -2.44 5.50 -12.76
CA PRO A 120 -1.39 4.62 -12.27
C PRO A 120 -0.01 5.29 -12.16
N SER A 121 0.19 6.46 -12.78
CA SER A 121 1.42 7.26 -12.64
C SER A 121 1.61 7.85 -11.25
N LYS A 122 0.61 7.73 -10.37
CA LYS A 122 0.63 8.19 -8.96
C LYS A 122 0.97 7.08 -7.97
N THR A 123 1.54 5.99 -8.43
CA THR A 123 2.02 4.92 -7.57
C THR A 123 3.33 5.31 -6.89
N PHE A 124 3.38 5.17 -5.57
CA PHE A 124 4.57 5.39 -4.76
C PHE A 124 5.30 4.07 -4.56
N GLY A 125 6.61 4.08 -4.79
CA GLY A 125 7.48 2.92 -4.60
C GLY A 125 8.37 3.08 -3.38
N PHE A 126 8.44 2.03 -2.56
CA PHE A 126 9.32 1.95 -1.39
C PHE A 126 10.29 0.80 -1.56
N GLN A 127 11.58 1.09 -1.44
CA GLN A 127 12.65 0.09 -1.48
C GLN A 127 12.93 -0.43 -0.06
N LEU A 128 13.00 -1.74 0.06
CA LEU A 128 13.32 -2.45 1.28
C LEU A 128 14.51 -3.38 1.03
N ASN A 129 15.31 -3.64 2.04
CA ASN A 129 16.57 -4.41 1.89
C ASN A 129 16.38 -5.92 2.11
N GLY A 130 15.37 -6.51 1.46
CA GLY A 130 15.15 -7.95 1.54
C GLY A 130 14.70 -8.41 2.93
N VAL A 131 13.53 -7.95 3.38
CA VAL A 131 12.98 -8.29 4.69
C VAL A 131 12.13 -9.55 4.59
N ASP A 132 12.46 -10.56 5.40
CA ASP A 132 11.61 -11.73 5.54
C ASP A 132 10.29 -11.36 6.22
N CYS A 133 9.15 -11.77 5.66
CA CYS A 133 7.85 -11.52 6.27
C CYS A 133 6.76 -12.47 5.75
N ASN A 134 5.82 -12.79 6.63
CA ASN A 134 4.58 -13.48 6.28
C ASN A 134 3.39 -12.53 6.18
N TYR A 135 3.50 -11.34 6.79
CA TYR A 135 2.45 -10.34 6.82
C TYR A 135 2.99 -8.94 6.55
N ILE A 136 2.25 -8.18 5.77
CA ILE A 136 2.51 -6.77 5.51
C ILE A 136 1.28 -5.98 5.97
N LYS A 137 1.46 -5.03 6.90
CA LYS A 137 0.41 -4.10 7.27
C LYS A 137 0.71 -2.75 6.63
N VAL A 138 -0.27 -2.20 5.95
CA VAL A 138 -0.24 -0.84 5.42
C VAL A 138 -1.24 0.01 6.18
N GLY A 139 -0.74 0.99 6.91
CA GLY A 139 -1.54 2.02 7.56
C GLY A 139 -1.59 3.27 6.70
N VAL A 140 -2.77 3.89 6.61
CA VAL A 140 -2.99 5.15 5.88
C VAL A 140 -3.76 6.13 6.75
N ILE A 141 -3.44 7.41 6.62
CA ILE A 141 -4.04 8.47 7.43
C ILE A 141 -4.41 9.62 6.50
N THR A 142 -5.62 10.14 6.66
CA THR A 142 -6.04 11.40 6.05
C THR A 142 -5.87 12.52 7.08
N THR A 143 -5.10 13.54 6.76
CA THR A 143 -4.83 14.68 7.65
C THR A 143 -5.76 15.87 7.40
N ASP A 144 -5.75 16.81 8.35
CA ASP A 144 -6.66 17.95 8.45
C ASP A 144 -6.52 19.05 7.40
N SER A 145 -5.63 18.90 6.42
CA SER A 145 -5.36 19.93 5.41
C SER A 145 -6.55 20.27 4.48
N HIS A 146 -7.67 19.55 4.62
CA HIS A 146 -8.90 19.76 3.85
C HIS A 146 -10.09 20.01 4.78
N ALA A 147 -10.04 21.11 5.53
CA ALA A 147 -10.94 21.43 6.65
C ALA A 147 -12.44 21.55 6.31
N ASP A 148 -12.82 21.67 5.03
CA ASP A 148 -14.16 22.05 4.63
C ASP A 148 -15.13 20.89 4.34
N LEU A 149 -14.77 19.63 4.69
CA LEU A 149 -15.50 18.48 4.19
C LEU A 149 -16.05 17.60 5.30
N ALA A 150 -17.35 17.34 5.23
CA ALA A 150 -18.12 16.57 6.20
C ALA A 150 -17.77 15.07 6.22
N THR A 151 -17.11 14.56 5.20
CA THR A 151 -16.73 13.14 5.07
C THR A 151 -15.29 13.02 4.58
N TYR A 152 -14.43 12.50 5.43
CA TYR A 152 -13.04 12.16 5.10
C TYR A 152 -12.92 10.66 4.95
N THR A 153 -12.30 10.22 3.86
CA THR A 153 -11.95 8.82 3.67
C THR A 153 -10.44 8.69 3.52
N SER A 154 -9.90 7.62 4.11
CA SER A 154 -8.55 7.13 3.82
C SER A 154 -8.67 5.91 2.93
N GLY A 155 -7.76 5.74 1.97
CA GLY A 155 -7.88 4.57 1.11
C GLY A 155 -6.66 4.26 0.26
N ILE A 156 -6.70 3.06 -0.31
CA ILE A 156 -5.70 2.53 -1.23
C ILE A 156 -6.43 2.08 -2.50
N GLY A 157 -5.97 2.53 -3.67
CA GLY A 157 -6.47 2.09 -4.97
C GLY A 157 -5.86 0.77 -5.38
N GLU A 158 -4.53 0.64 -5.30
CA GLU A 158 -3.83 -0.58 -5.66
C GLU A 158 -2.59 -0.76 -4.79
N PHE A 159 -2.33 -2.01 -4.39
CA PHE A 159 -1.17 -2.40 -3.61
C PHE A 159 -0.43 -3.55 -4.28
N ASN A 160 0.88 -3.41 -4.45
CA ASN A 160 1.73 -4.46 -4.99
C ASN A 160 2.99 -4.58 -4.14
N ALA A 161 3.44 -5.81 -3.94
CA ALA A 161 4.71 -6.11 -3.29
C ALA A 161 5.55 -7.03 -4.18
N TYR A 162 6.85 -6.84 -4.13
CA TYR A 162 7.82 -7.60 -4.92
C TYR A 162 8.96 -8.08 -4.03
N GLY A 163 9.41 -9.27 -4.30
CA GLY A 163 10.47 -9.89 -3.54
C GLY A 163 11.27 -10.89 -4.38
N TYR A 164 12.21 -11.55 -3.71
CA TYR A 164 13.07 -12.57 -4.30
C TYR A 164 13.26 -13.73 -3.32
N THR A 165 13.63 -14.89 -3.84
CA THR A 165 14.14 -16.02 -3.07
C THR A 165 15.66 -15.99 -3.06
N ASP A 166 16.28 -16.46 -1.99
CA ASP A 166 17.74 -16.65 -1.93
C ASP A 166 18.23 -17.64 -2.97
#